data_2232ed9c2b057b15fca02eb275c03269
#
_entry.id   2232ed9c2b057b15fca02eb275c03269
#
_cell.length_a   1.000
_cell.length_b   1.000
_cell.length_c   1.000
_cell.angle_alpha   90.00
_cell.angle_beta   90.00
_cell.angle_gamma   90.00
#
_symmetry.space_group_name_H-M   'P 1'
#
loop_
_entity.id
_entity.type
_entity.pdbx_description
1 polymer ?
#
loop_
_entity_poly.entity_id
_entity_poly.type
_entity_poly.pdbx_seq_one_letter_code
_entity_poly.pdbx_strand_id
1 'polypeptide(L)'
;MNDNKYSDFKFLHFNKTLKAIGEKKIVSPIHIRIKPTNVCNHDCWYCAYHSSDVQLGDQMTYRDVIPYEKLDEIANDIVKMGVAAVTFSGGGEPLLYKKLPEIIEKLHKGGVKVATLTNG
;
A
#
# COMPACT_ATOMS: atom_id res chain seq x y z
N MET A 1 19.82 -20.41 8.12
CA MET A 1 19.74 -19.27 7.15
C MET A 1 19.70 -17.98 7.95
N ASN A 2 20.65 -17.08 7.76
CA ASN A 2 20.67 -15.79 8.46
C ASN A 2 19.44 -15.00 8.01
N ASP A 3 18.49 -14.81 8.93
CA ASP A 3 17.31 -13.97 8.73
C ASP A 3 17.74 -12.48 8.69
N ASN A 4 18.44 -12.09 7.64
CA ASN A 4 18.79 -10.70 7.45
C ASN A 4 17.50 -9.92 7.08
N LYS A 5 16.81 -9.43 8.10
CA LYS A 5 15.56 -8.67 7.97
C LYS A 5 15.68 -7.43 7.07
N TYR A 6 16.88 -7.01 6.77
CA TYR A 6 17.19 -5.80 5.99
C TYR A 6 17.85 -6.10 4.63
N SER A 7 17.81 -7.36 4.18
CA SER A 7 18.33 -7.73 2.87
C SER A 7 17.50 -7.15 1.73
N ASP A 8 18.16 -6.60 0.72
CA ASP A 8 17.52 -6.15 -0.54
C ASP A 8 16.97 -7.33 -1.35
N PHE A 9 17.42 -8.53 -1.06
CA PHE A 9 17.01 -9.77 -1.74
C PHE A 9 15.82 -10.47 -1.07
N LYS A 10 14.96 -9.77 -0.34
CA LYS A 10 13.79 -10.35 0.34
C LYS A 10 12.86 -11.12 -0.59
N PHE A 11 12.80 -10.76 -1.87
CA PHE A 11 11.99 -11.46 -2.86
C PHE A 11 12.41 -12.92 -3.04
N LEU A 12 13.67 -13.29 -2.76
CA LEU A 12 14.15 -14.67 -2.82
C LEU A 12 13.49 -15.58 -1.78
N HIS A 13 12.89 -15.03 -0.72
CA HIS A 13 12.13 -15.82 0.26
C HIS A 13 10.78 -16.31 -0.29
N PHE A 14 10.33 -15.80 -1.44
CA PHE A 14 9.07 -16.16 -2.08
C PHE A 14 9.30 -17.15 -3.26
N ASN A 15 10.01 -18.24 -3.00
CA ASN A 15 10.44 -19.21 -4.01
C ASN A 15 9.31 -19.74 -4.90
N LYS A 16 8.10 -19.97 -4.33
CA LYS A 16 6.94 -20.45 -5.09
C LYS A 16 6.50 -19.41 -6.14
N THR A 17 6.45 -18.14 -5.74
CA THR A 17 6.08 -17.02 -6.63
C THR A 17 7.14 -16.85 -7.72
N LEU A 18 8.43 -16.88 -7.36
CA LEU A 18 9.54 -16.76 -8.31
C LEU A 18 9.51 -17.87 -9.34
N LYS A 19 9.29 -19.12 -8.89
CA LYS A 19 9.19 -20.28 -9.80
C LYS A 19 8.00 -20.11 -10.77
N ALA A 20 6.83 -19.70 -10.26
CA ALA A 20 5.65 -19.49 -11.10
C ALA A 20 5.86 -18.37 -12.13
N ILE A 21 6.53 -17.28 -11.77
CA ILE A 21 6.92 -16.21 -12.70
C ILE A 21 7.89 -16.75 -13.77
N GLY A 22 8.88 -17.53 -13.37
CA GLY A 22 9.80 -18.19 -14.32
C GLY A 22 9.08 -19.12 -15.30
N GLU A 23 7.98 -19.74 -14.88
CA GLU A 23 7.09 -20.56 -15.71
C GLU A 23 6.04 -19.72 -16.49
N LYS A 24 6.15 -18.39 -16.48
CA LYS A 24 5.21 -17.43 -17.12
C LYS A 24 3.77 -17.56 -16.64
N LYS A 25 3.55 -17.98 -15.39
CA LYS A 25 2.23 -18.03 -14.76
C LYS A 25 1.86 -16.69 -14.15
N ILE A 26 0.56 -16.36 -14.18
CA ILE A 26 0.03 -15.21 -13.45
C ILE A 26 0.04 -15.56 -11.96
N VAL A 27 0.59 -14.66 -11.15
CA VAL A 27 0.66 -14.79 -9.70
C VAL A 27 0.13 -13.54 -9.02
N SER A 28 -0.41 -13.72 -7.81
CA SER A 28 -0.81 -12.59 -6.98
C SER A 28 0.41 -11.75 -6.54
N PRO A 29 0.28 -10.43 -6.42
CA PRO A 29 1.33 -9.61 -5.85
C PRO A 29 1.62 -10.04 -4.40
N ILE A 30 2.89 -9.98 -4.03
CA ILE A 30 3.31 -10.29 -2.65
C ILE A 30 2.97 -9.13 -1.72
N HIS A 31 3.15 -7.90 -2.20
CA HIS A 31 2.93 -6.67 -1.46
C HIS A 31 2.21 -5.64 -2.32
N ILE A 32 1.24 -4.96 -1.72
CA ILE A 32 0.49 -3.87 -2.36
C ILE A 32 0.68 -2.59 -1.54
N ARG A 33 0.88 -1.48 -2.23
CA ARG A 33 0.84 -0.15 -1.63
C ARG A 33 -0.46 0.53 -2.04
N ILE A 34 -1.18 1.05 -1.05
CA ILE A 34 -2.46 1.76 -1.24
C ILE A 34 -2.30 3.20 -0.76
N LYS A 35 -2.79 4.14 -1.57
CA LYS A 35 -2.90 5.56 -1.25
C LYS A 35 -4.39 5.88 -1.07
N PRO A 36 -4.94 5.83 0.15
CA PRO A 36 -6.37 5.92 0.35
C PRO A 36 -6.93 7.32 0.14
N THR A 37 -6.09 8.35 0.33
CA THR A 37 -6.46 9.76 0.17
C THR A 37 -5.26 10.60 -0.25
N ASN A 38 -5.54 11.69 -0.96
CA ASN A 38 -4.57 12.74 -1.27
C ASN A 38 -4.63 13.89 -0.26
N VAL A 39 -5.64 13.92 0.62
CA VAL A 39 -5.74 14.92 1.68
C VAL A 39 -4.63 14.74 2.70
N CYS A 40 -3.94 15.82 3.04
CA CYS A 40 -2.87 15.84 4.03
C CYS A 40 -3.06 17.01 4.99
N ASN A 41 -2.65 16.83 6.23
CA ASN A 41 -2.60 17.90 7.25
C ASN A 41 -1.23 18.60 7.31
N HIS A 42 -0.29 18.19 6.44
CA HIS A 42 1.03 18.82 6.28
C HIS A 42 1.20 19.36 4.86
N ASP A 43 2.02 20.39 4.74
CA ASP A 43 2.44 21.00 3.48
C ASP A 43 3.97 21.01 3.40
N CYS A 44 4.56 19.82 3.22
CA CYS A 44 6.00 19.65 3.18
C CYS A 44 6.55 20.16 1.84
N TRP A 45 7.49 21.10 1.86
CA TRP A 45 8.11 21.69 0.66
C TRP A 45 8.77 20.67 -0.27
N TYR A 46 9.19 19.52 0.26
CA TYR A 46 9.81 18.41 -0.49
C TYR A 46 8.82 17.32 -0.89
N CYS A 47 7.51 17.52 -0.69
CA CYS A 47 6.52 16.50 -0.98
C CYS A 47 6.36 16.28 -2.48
N ALA A 48 6.69 15.09 -2.98
CA ALA A 48 6.56 14.74 -4.39
C ALA A 48 5.11 14.80 -4.92
N TYR A 49 4.13 14.88 -4.03
CA TYR A 49 2.71 14.87 -4.38
C TYR A 49 2.03 16.23 -4.29
N HIS A 50 2.55 17.15 -3.48
CA HIS A 50 1.89 18.43 -3.22
C HIS A 50 2.69 19.64 -3.69
N SER A 51 4.01 19.51 -3.82
CA SER A 51 4.85 20.59 -4.31
C SER A 51 4.80 20.66 -5.83
N SER A 52 4.46 21.84 -6.39
CA SER A 52 4.47 22.10 -7.83
C SER A 52 5.87 21.95 -8.44
N ASP A 53 6.90 22.15 -7.63
CA ASP A 53 8.30 22.08 -8.07
C ASP A 53 8.84 20.64 -8.10
N VAL A 54 8.02 19.66 -7.69
CA VAL A 54 8.40 18.25 -7.61
C VAL A 54 7.51 17.42 -8.53
N GLN A 55 8.06 16.33 -9.00
CA GLN A 55 7.65 15.48 -10.12
C GLN A 55 6.14 15.19 -10.29
N LEU A 56 5.35 15.16 -9.25
CA LEU A 56 3.94 14.76 -9.31
C LEU A 56 2.97 15.85 -8.82
N GLY A 57 3.47 17.00 -8.35
CA GLY A 57 2.62 18.03 -7.73
C GLY A 57 1.48 18.49 -8.62
N ASP A 58 1.76 18.80 -9.87
CA ASP A 58 0.76 19.30 -10.84
C ASP A 58 -0.23 18.22 -11.33
N GLN A 59 0.07 16.95 -11.07
CA GLN A 59 -0.76 15.82 -11.51
C GLN A 59 -1.69 15.30 -10.41
N MET A 60 -1.64 15.89 -9.21
CA MET A 60 -2.40 15.43 -8.07
C MET A 60 -3.66 16.26 -7.86
N THR A 61 -4.79 15.59 -7.76
CA THR A 61 -6.03 16.21 -7.26
C THR A 61 -6.06 16.07 -5.74
N TYR A 62 -5.83 17.18 -5.04
CA TYR A 62 -5.63 17.22 -3.58
C TYR A 62 -6.76 16.54 -2.77
N ARG A 63 -8.02 16.66 -3.22
CA ARG A 63 -9.18 16.14 -2.50
C ARG A 63 -9.60 14.73 -2.90
N ASP A 64 -8.83 14.07 -3.75
CA ASP A 64 -9.17 12.71 -4.17
C ASP A 64 -9.05 11.74 -2.98
N VAL A 65 -10.10 10.93 -2.87
CA VAL A 65 -10.24 9.91 -1.83
C VAL A 65 -10.80 8.64 -2.48
N ILE A 66 -10.27 7.49 -2.18
CA ILE A 66 -10.89 6.23 -2.60
C ILE A 66 -12.21 6.08 -1.84
N PRO A 67 -13.37 5.91 -2.52
CA PRO A 67 -14.64 5.64 -1.84
C PRO A 67 -14.51 4.40 -0.94
N TYR A 68 -15.18 4.42 0.22
CA TYR A 68 -15.09 3.34 1.19
C TYR A 68 -15.46 1.98 0.59
N GLU A 69 -16.56 1.92 -0.15
CA GLU A 69 -17.06 0.70 -0.79
C GLU A 69 -16.02 0.10 -1.75
N LYS A 70 -15.31 0.98 -2.48
CA LYS A 70 -14.24 0.53 -3.38
C LYS A 70 -13.01 0.04 -2.62
N LEU A 71 -12.62 0.72 -1.54
CA LEU A 71 -11.50 0.28 -0.72
C LEU A 71 -11.82 -1.02 0.02
N ASP A 72 -13.07 -1.21 0.43
CA ASP A 72 -13.57 -2.44 1.04
C ASP A 72 -13.55 -3.62 0.05
N GLU A 73 -13.99 -3.39 -1.19
CA GLU A 73 -13.89 -4.36 -2.29
C GLU A 73 -12.43 -4.76 -2.53
N ILE A 74 -11.53 -3.78 -2.66
CA ILE A 74 -10.09 -4.00 -2.84
C ILE A 74 -9.52 -4.83 -1.67
N ALA A 75 -9.90 -4.53 -0.43
CA ALA A 75 -9.44 -5.29 0.73
C ALA A 75 -9.90 -6.75 0.69
N ASN A 76 -11.14 -7.01 0.26
CA ASN A 76 -11.64 -8.37 0.09
C ASN A 76 -10.86 -9.12 -1.00
N ASP A 77 -10.55 -8.47 -2.12
CA ASP A 77 -9.79 -9.09 -3.21
C ASP A 77 -8.34 -9.37 -2.79
N ILE A 78 -7.71 -8.47 -2.03
CA ILE A 78 -6.38 -8.66 -1.46
C ILE A 78 -6.32 -9.93 -0.60
N VAL A 79 -7.32 -10.11 0.27
CA VAL A 79 -7.42 -11.32 1.11
C VAL A 79 -7.63 -12.57 0.25
N LYS A 80 -8.54 -12.54 -0.72
CA LYS A 80 -8.81 -13.67 -1.63
C LYS A 80 -7.58 -14.07 -2.45
N MET A 81 -6.80 -13.09 -2.91
CA MET A 81 -5.57 -13.32 -3.68
C MET A 81 -4.43 -13.86 -2.83
N GLY A 82 -4.53 -13.83 -1.49
CA GLY A 82 -3.46 -14.28 -0.61
C GLY A 82 -2.24 -13.34 -0.60
N VAL A 83 -2.46 -12.03 -0.75
CA VAL A 83 -1.41 -11.01 -0.67
C VAL A 83 -0.79 -11.05 0.72
N ALA A 84 0.55 -11.07 0.80
CA ALA A 84 1.25 -11.22 2.08
C ALA A 84 1.24 -9.93 2.92
N ALA A 85 1.29 -8.77 2.29
CA ALA A 85 1.37 -7.49 2.99
C ALA A 85 0.74 -6.32 2.22
N VAL A 86 0.22 -5.36 2.96
CA VAL A 86 -0.26 -4.06 2.46
C VAL A 86 0.45 -2.95 3.22
N THR A 87 0.85 -1.90 2.50
CA THR A 87 1.30 -0.64 3.11
C THR A 87 0.38 0.49 2.68
N PHE A 88 -0.27 1.12 3.65
CA PHE A 88 -0.95 2.40 3.40
C PHE A 88 0.08 3.52 3.40
N SER A 89 0.04 4.34 2.36
CA SER A 89 0.94 5.48 2.24
C SER A 89 0.22 6.67 1.60
N GLY A 90 0.91 7.75 1.32
CA GLY A 90 0.28 8.93 0.82
C GLY A 90 0.45 9.16 -0.69
N GLY A 91 -0.48 9.80 -1.31
CA GLY A 91 -0.66 11.12 -1.85
C GLY A 91 -0.89 12.15 -0.74
N GLY A 92 -1.62 11.80 0.29
CA GLY A 92 -1.80 12.58 1.51
C GLY A 92 -1.42 11.78 2.76
N GLU A 93 -2.05 12.10 3.88
CA GLU A 93 -1.87 11.42 5.16
C GLU A 93 -2.90 10.28 5.29
N PRO A 94 -2.47 9.00 5.33
CA PRO A 94 -3.41 7.87 5.40
C PRO A 94 -4.32 7.89 6.62
N LEU A 95 -3.85 8.39 7.77
CA LEU A 95 -4.65 8.43 9.00
C LEU A 95 -5.81 9.44 8.96
N LEU A 96 -5.83 10.33 7.98
CA LEU A 96 -6.99 11.19 7.72
C LEU A 96 -8.15 10.45 7.03
N TYR A 97 -7.90 9.24 6.53
CA TYR A 97 -8.96 8.39 5.98
C TYR A 97 -9.75 7.74 7.11
N LYS A 98 -10.93 8.32 7.43
CA LYS A 98 -11.72 7.98 8.63
C LYS A 98 -12.03 6.49 8.79
N LYS A 99 -12.18 5.76 7.70
CA LYS A 99 -12.52 4.32 7.68
C LYS A 99 -11.30 3.39 7.57
N LEU A 100 -10.09 3.95 7.69
CA LEU A 100 -8.86 3.15 7.61
C LEU A 100 -8.78 2.06 8.68
N PRO A 101 -9.17 2.29 9.95
CA PRO A 101 -9.13 1.24 10.97
C PRO A 101 -9.95 0.01 10.61
N GLU A 102 -11.15 0.19 10.02
CA GLU A 102 -12.02 -0.91 9.59
C GLU A 102 -11.38 -1.75 8.49
N ILE A 103 -10.72 -1.09 7.54
CA ILE A 103 -9.99 -1.75 6.45
C ILE A 103 -8.77 -2.51 6.97
N ILE A 104 -8.02 -1.90 7.89
CA ILE A 104 -6.85 -2.55 8.53
C ILE A 104 -7.30 -3.80 9.28
N GLU A 105 -8.37 -3.71 10.06
CA GLU A 105 -8.92 -4.85 10.81
C GLU A 105 -9.32 -5.99 9.86
N LYS A 106 -10.00 -5.68 8.78
CA LYS A 106 -10.41 -6.65 7.75
C LYS A 106 -9.20 -7.37 7.15
N LEU A 107 -8.18 -6.62 6.72
CA LEU A 107 -6.95 -7.17 6.14
C LEU A 107 -6.22 -8.05 7.17
N HIS A 108 -6.10 -7.58 8.42
CA HIS A 108 -5.45 -8.32 9.50
C HIS A 108 -6.16 -9.63 9.81
N LYS A 109 -7.50 -9.62 9.93
CA LYS A 109 -8.31 -10.85 10.10
C LYS A 109 -8.15 -11.81 8.92
N GLY A 110 -7.91 -11.28 7.72
CA GLY A 110 -7.60 -12.06 6.52
C GLY A 110 -6.16 -12.58 6.45
N GLY A 111 -5.33 -12.35 7.47
CA GLY A 111 -3.93 -12.82 7.54
C GLY A 111 -2.92 -11.94 6.80
N VAL A 112 -3.34 -10.77 6.31
CA VAL A 112 -2.47 -9.82 5.62
C VAL A 112 -1.71 -8.97 6.63
N LYS A 113 -0.39 -8.83 6.47
CA LYS A 113 0.41 -7.91 7.29
C LYS A 113 0.16 -6.48 6.82
N VAL A 114 -0.07 -5.57 7.76
CA VAL A 114 -0.38 -4.18 7.44
C VAL A 114 0.67 -3.25 8.04
N ALA A 115 1.09 -2.28 7.24
CA ALA A 115 1.95 -1.17 7.65
C ALA A 115 1.34 0.16 7.17
N THR A 116 1.73 1.24 7.84
CA THR A 116 1.31 2.61 7.46
C THR A 116 2.52 3.52 7.49
N LEU A 117 2.66 4.35 6.46
CA LEU A 117 3.57 5.49 6.43
C LEU A 117 2.76 6.72 6.78
N THR A 118 3.08 7.34 7.90
CA THR A 118 2.32 8.46 8.47
C THR A 118 3.24 9.56 8.96
N ASN A 119 2.74 10.75 8.98
CA ASN A 119 3.42 11.92 9.57
C ASN A 119 3.14 12.09 11.08
N GLY A 120 2.32 11.20 11.66
CA GLY A 120 2.01 11.16 13.10
C GLY A 120 0.67 11.73 13.47
#